data_9f3d296c3670e36d5310b1d03963cc4a
#
_entry.id   9f3d296c3670e36d5310b1d03963cc4a
#
_cell.length_a   1.000
_cell.length_b   1.000
_cell.length_c   1.000
_cell.angle_alpha   90.00
_cell.angle_beta   90.00
_cell.angle_gamma   90.00
#
_symmetry.space_group_name_H-M   'P 1'
#
loop_
_entity.id
_entity.type
_entity.pdbx_description
1 polymer ?
#
loop_
_entity_poly.entity_id
_entity_poly.type
_entity_poly.pdbx_seq_one_letter_code
_entity_poly.pdbx_strand_id
1 'polypeptide(L)'
;MLAPDALDALERHFRDPAVGCVCAHLTYTNAADSVTAGSGALYWRLEQRIKRLEQRCGSMMGADGSLFAVRRCLHRPPPDHIIDDMYVSLSILCDGWRVIQADDVHAYEASVSAGGEEFRRKVRIACQAFNVHRLLWPRLRRLPLLVRYQYLSHKLLRWFTIYLLALSALAFEAALLTAGWTGVALALPAATGAALWLGHRHAVRPFAQVADILLAFAGTGLGVWRSLRGERFQTWSPAASIRKP
;
A
#
# COMPACT_ATOMS: atom_id res chain seq x y z
N MET A 1 -11.13 9.09 13.03
CA MET A 1 -11.88 10.33 13.36
C MET A 1 -11.85 11.25 12.15
N LEU A 2 -12.91 12.01 11.91
CA LEU A 2 -12.98 12.97 10.80
C LEU A 2 -12.93 14.40 11.35
N ALA A 3 -12.38 15.34 10.58
CA ALA A 3 -12.52 16.75 10.87
C ALA A 3 -14.00 17.16 10.81
N PRO A 4 -14.47 18.12 11.61
CA PRO A 4 -15.89 18.49 11.67
C PRO A 4 -16.46 18.96 10.33
N ASP A 5 -15.65 19.58 9.49
CA ASP A 5 -16.00 20.13 8.17
C ASP A 5 -15.65 19.21 6.99
N ALA A 6 -15.24 17.96 7.27
CA ALA A 6 -14.73 17.03 6.27
C ALA A 6 -15.74 16.74 5.15
N LEU A 7 -17.03 16.64 5.46
CA LEU A 7 -18.07 16.35 4.46
C LEU A 7 -18.31 17.55 3.54
N ASP A 8 -18.39 18.75 4.09
CA ASP A 8 -18.58 19.98 3.30
C ASP A 8 -17.35 20.24 2.41
N ALA A 9 -16.17 19.95 2.93
CA ALA A 9 -14.93 20.03 2.16
C ALA A 9 -14.92 19.03 1.00
N LEU A 10 -15.31 17.77 1.24
CA LEU A 10 -15.44 16.76 0.18
C LEU A 10 -16.40 17.19 -0.91
N GLU A 11 -17.58 17.74 -0.55
CA GLU A 11 -18.59 18.18 -1.51
C GLU A 11 -18.06 19.25 -2.46
N ARG A 12 -17.27 20.20 -1.95
CA ARG A 12 -16.70 21.29 -2.78
C ARG A 12 -15.88 20.77 -3.96
N HIS A 13 -15.15 19.67 -3.80
CA HIS A 13 -14.34 19.08 -4.86
C HIS A 13 -15.15 18.50 -6.02
N PHE A 14 -16.43 18.11 -5.77
CA PHE A 14 -17.33 17.63 -6.81
C PHE A 14 -17.95 18.75 -7.68
N ARG A 15 -17.65 20.03 -7.41
CA ARG A 15 -17.98 21.14 -8.31
C ARG A 15 -17.23 21.04 -9.65
N ASP A 16 -16.03 20.41 -9.65
CA ASP A 16 -15.37 20.03 -10.90
C ASP A 16 -16.10 18.82 -11.50
N PRO A 17 -16.74 18.99 -12.69
CA PRO A 17 -17.50 17.92 -13.32
C PRO A 17 -16.65 16.73 -13.75
N ALA A 18 -15.33 16.89 -13.90
CA ALA A 18 -14.41 15.81 -14.25
C ALA A 18 -14.06 14.90 -13.05
N VAL A 19 -14.33 15.33 -11.81
CA VAL A 19 -14.00 14.57 -10.60
C VAL A 19 -15.10 13.56 -10.31
N GLY A 20 -14.73 12.27 -10.27
CA GLY A 20 -15.64 11.16 -9.96
C GLY A 20 -15.41 10.57 -8.55
N CYS A 21 -14.20 10.70 -8.01
CA CYS A 21 -13.83 10.21 -6.67
C CYS A 21 -12.90 11.19 -5.98
N VAL A 22 -13.16 11.47 -4.70
CA VAL A 22 -12.35 12.33 -3.83
C VAL A 22 -11.94 11.53 -2.61
N CYS A 23 -10.64 11.48 -2.31
CA CYS A 23 -10.07 10.80 -1.15
C CYS A 23 -9.50 11.84 -0.18
N ALA A 24 -9.72 11.65 1.11
CA ALA A 24 -9.20 12.52 2.15
C ALA A 24 -7.68 12.35 2.36
N HIS A 25 -7.09 13.33 3.02
CA HIS A 25 -5.72 13.25 3.54
C HIS A 25 -5.72 12.50 4.88
N LEU A 26 -5.21 11.27 4.89
CA LEU A 26 -5.07 10.48 6.11
C LEU A 26 -3.82 10.88 6.89
N THR A 27 -3.98 11.10 8.19
CA THR A 27 -2.90 11.33 9.14
C THR A 27 -2.93 10.27 10.25
N TYR A 28 -1.82 9.57 10.47
CA TYR A 28 -1.68 8.65 11.59
C TYR A 28 -1.35 9.41 12.88
N THR A 29 -2.11 9.13 13.95
CA THR A 29 -2.02 9.86 15.24
C THR A 29 -1.01 9.26 16.21
N ASN A 30 -0.57 8.02 16.00
CA ASN A 30 0.25 7.24 16.94
C ASN A 30 1.61 6.82 16.39
N ALA A 31 2.22 7.61 15.50
CA ALA A 31 3.50 7.29 14.85
C ALA A 31 4.67 7.09 15.84
N ALA A 32 4.59 7.65 17.06
CA ALA A 32 5.60 7.54 18.10
C ALA A 32 5.47 6.28 18.97
N ASP A 33 4.34 5.56 18.92
CA ASP A 33 4.02 4.47 19.85
C ASP A 33 4.91 3.23 19.67
N SER A 34 5.40 2.99 18.45
CA SER A 34 6.28 1.85 18.15
C SER A 34 7.11 2.07 16.89
N VAL A 35 8.14 1.22 16.68
CA VAL A 35 8.91 1.22 15.41
C VAL A 35 8.00 0.91 14.24
N THR A 36 7.10 -0.05 14.38
CA THR A 36 6.13 -0.44 13.35
C THR A 36 5.19 0.71 12.98
N ALA A 37 4.64 1.41 13.98
CA ALA A 37 3.79 2.59 13.74
C ALA A 37 4.56 3.73 13.06
N GLY A 38 5.81 3.97 13.48
CA GLY A 38 6.70 4.97 12.86
C GLY A 38 7.07 4.64 11.41
N SER A 39 7.38 3.37 11.11
CA SER A 39 7.64 2.89 9.76
C SER A 39 6.40 3.02 8.87
N GLY A 40 5.21 2.69 9.40
CA GLY A 40 3.94 2.89 8.74
C GLY A 40 3.66 4.35 8.39
N ALA A 41 3.90 5.26 9.34
CA ALA A 41 3.71 6.70 9.12
C ALA A 41 4.70 7.28 8.10
N LEU A 42 5.96 6.80 8.08
CA LEU A 42 6.95 7.20 7.07
C LEU A 42 6.52 6.75 5.67
N TYR A 43 6.13 5.47 5.55
CA TYR A 43 5.60 4.93 4.31
C TYR A 43 4.40 5.75 3.82
N TRP A 44 3.47 6.09 4.72
CA TRP A 44 2.26 6.82 4.37
C TRP A 44 2.55 8.25 3.89
N ARG A 45 3.51 8.94 4.50
CA ARG A 45 3.96 10.26 4.01
C ARG A 45 4.50 10.20 2.58
N LEU A 46 5.24 9.12 2.25
CA LEU A 46 5.72 8.90 0.88
C LEU A 46 4.55 8.62 -0.08
N GLU A 47 3.61 7.76 0.30
CA GLU A 47 2.40 7.44 -0.47
C GLU A 47 1.59 8.70 -0.78
N GLN A 48 1.37 9.56 0.22
CA GLN A 48 0.67 10.82 0.06
C GLN A 48 1.39 11.76 -0.94
N ARG A 49 2.72 11.81 -0.89
CA ARG A 49 3.51 12.60 -1.83
C ARG A 49 3.37 12.07 -3.27
N ILE A 50 3.41 10.76 -3.45
CA ILE A 50 3.22 10.12 -4.75
C ILE A 50 1.83 10.43 -5.29
N LYS A 51 0.78 10.26 -4.50
CA LYS A 51 -0.61 10.56 -4.89
C LYS A 51 -0.79 12.02 -5.35
N ARG A 52 -0.17 12.99 -4.63
CA ARG A 52 -0.20 14.39 -5.04
C ARG A 52 0.51 14.64 -6.38
N LEU A 53 1.63 13.97 -6.64
CA LEU A 53 2.34 14.08 -7.91
C LEU A 53 1.55 13.45 -9.06
N GLU A 54 0.96 12.29 -8.83
CA GLU A 54 0.07 11.63 -9.81
C GLU A 54 -1.12 12.51 -10.17
N GLN A 55 -1.76 13.12 -9.18
CA GLN A 55 -2.90 14.01 -9.38
C GLN A 55 -2.56 15.24 -10.24
N ARG A 56 -1.35 15.78 -10.13
CA ARG A 56 -0.87 16.88 -10.99
C ARG A 56 -0.77 16.48 -12.46
N CYS A 57 -0.57 15.20 -12.73
CA CYS A 57 -0.52 14.63 -14.07
C CYS A 57 -1.88 14.09 -14.55
N GLY A 58 -2.95 14.22 -13.76
CA GLY A 58 -4.28 13.75 -14.10
C GLY A 58 -5.05 13.18 -12.92
N SER A 59 -4.78 11.95 -12.55
CA SER A 59 -5.47 11.24 -11.46
C SER A 59 -4.49 10.48 -10.59
N MET A 60 -4.80 10.31 -9.32
CA MET A 60 -4.09 9.37 -8.46
C MET A 60 -4.53 7.93 -8.70
N MET A 61 -3.66 6.97 -8.38
CA MET A 61 -3.88 5.54 -8.61
C MET A 61 -4.56 4.86 -7.41
N GLY A 62 -5.86 5.12 -7.24
CA GLY A 62 -6.71 4.51 -6.23
C GLY A 62 -6.83 5.30 -4.93
N ALA A 63 -8.05 5.32 -4.37
CA ALA A 63 -8.34 5.85 -3.05
C ALA A 63 -7.80 4.92 -1.95
N ASP A 64 -7.79 5.41 -0.73
CA ASP A 64 -7.60 4.61 0.49
C ASP A 64 -8.90 4.57 1.31
N GLY A 65 -9.06 3.53 2.12
CA GLY A 65 -10.27 3.25 2.85
C GLY A 65 -10.51 4.12 4.09
N SER A 66 -9.69 5.14 4.35
CA SER A 66 -9.86 6.00 5.53
C SER A 66 -11.09 6.90 5.43
N LEU A 67 -11.21 7.61 4.33
CA LEU A 67 -12.36 8.41 3.93
C LEU A 67 -12.27 8.70 2.44
N PHE A 68 -13.26 8.29 1.67
CA PHE A 68 -13.41 8.71 0.29
C PHE A 68 -14.88 8.88 -0.07
N ALA A 69 -15.15 9.72 -1.04
CA ALA A 69 -16.49 9.96 -1.58
C ALA A 69 -16.48 9.78 -3.09
N VAL A 70 -17.61 9.36 -3.64
CA VAL A 70 -17.78 9.15 -5.08
C VAL A 70 -19.11 9.73 -5.55
N ARG A 71 -19.20 10.09 -6.82
CA ARG A 71 -20.52 10.41 -7.41
C ARG A 71 -21.41 9.18 -7.35
N ARG A 72 -22.61 9.32 -6.82
CA ARG A 72 -23.57 8.21 -6.65
C ARG A 72 -23.81 7.42 -7.94
N CYS A 73 -23.89 8.09 -9.07
CA CYS A 73 -24.09 7.45 -10.39
C CYS A 73 -22.91 6.61 -10.85
N LEU A 74 -21.70 6.80 -10.27
CA LEU A 74 -20.48 6.04 -10.60
C LEU A 74 -20.20 4.92 -9.60
N HIS A 75 -20.94 4.84 -8.50
CA HIS A 75 -20.75 3.81 -7.50
C HIS A 75 -21.15 2.44 -8.05
N ARG A 76 -20.21 1.51 -7.98
CA ARG A 76 -20.41 0.10 -8.34
C ARG A 76 -20.06 -0.76 -7.12
N PRO A 77 -21.00 -1.56 -6.61
CA PRO A 77 -20.72 -2.44 -5.48
C PRO A 77 -19.58 -3.40 -5.82
N PRO A 78 -18.54 -3.49 -4.97
CA PRO A 78 -17.48 -4.48 -5.16
C PRO A 78 -17.99 -5.88 -4.85
N PRO A 79 -17.42 -6.95 -5.48
CA PRO A 79 -17.61 -8.32 -5.02
C PRO A 79 -17.08 -8.51 -3.58
N ASP A 80 -17.67 -9.41 -2.80
CA ASP A 80 -17.42 -9.60 -1.35
C ASP A 80 -15.96 -9.90 -0.97
N HIS A 81 -15.14 -10.40 -1.90
CA HIS A 81 -13.75 -10.78 -1.68
C HIS A 81 -12.74 -9.73 -2.17
N ILE A 82 -13.20 -8.55 -2.48
CA ILE A 82 -12.40 -7.47 -3.08
C ILE A 82 -12.38 -6.27 -2.13
N ILE A 83 -11.23 -5.59 -2.07
CA ILE A 83 -11.11 -4.34 -1.32
C ILE A 83 -11.86 -3.22 -2.05
N ASP A 84 -12.77 -2.57 -1.35
CA ASP A 84 -13.75 -1.62 -1.90
C ASP A 84 -13.14 -0.32 -2.40
N ASP A 85 -12.29 0.32 -1.61
CA ASP A 85 -11.65 1.60 -1.91
C ASP A 85 -10.90 1.58 -3.25
N MET A 86 -10.07 0.56 -3.44
CA MET A 86 -9.31 0.38 -4.67
C MET A 86 -10.20 -0.01 -5.86
N TYR A 87 -11.18 -0.90 -5.66
CA TYR A 87 -12.07 -1.32 -6.74
C TYR A 87 -12.92 -0.17 -7.27
N VAL A 88 -13.58 0.55 -6.36
CA VAL A 88 -14.48 1.66 -6.73
C VAL A 88 -13.70 2.77 -7.42
N SER A 89 -12.58 3.21 -6.82
CA SER A 89 -11.79 4.32 -7.37
C SER A 89 -11.13 3.98 -8.71
N LEU A 90 -10.57 2.78 -8.88
CA LEU A 90 -9.99 2.35 -10.17
C LEU A 90 -11.07 2.10 -11.22
N SER A 91 -12.28 1.65 -10.84
CA SER A 91 -13.39 1.54 -11.78
C SER A 91 -13.80 2.90 -12.34
N ILE A 92 -13.88 3.92 -11.48
CA ILE A 92 -14.17 5.31 -11.84
C ILE A 92 -13.07 5.87 -12.74
N LEU A 93 -11.79 5.60 -12.44
CA LEU A 93 -10.66 5.96 -13.28
C LEU A 93 -10.76 5.32 -14.69
N CYS A 94 -11.13 4.03 -14.74
CA CYS A 94 -11.33 3.32 -16.01
C CYS A 94 -12.53 3.83 -16.82
N ASP A 95 -13.49 4.49 -16.18
CA ASP A 95 -14.62 5.16 -16.85
C ASP A 95 -14.26 6.58 -17.35
N GLY A 96 -13.01 6.99 -17.19
CA GLY A 96 -12.50 8.28 -17.67
C GLY A 96 -12.66 9.46 -16.71
N TRP A 97 -13.10 9.20 -15.47
CA TRP A 97 -13.23 10.24 -14.45
C TRP A 97 -11.96 10.40 -13.64
N ARG A 98 -11.77 11.59 -13.09
CA ARG A 98 -10.63 11.87 -12.21
C ARG A 98 -10.85 11.33 -10.80
N VAL A 99 -9.80 10.74 -10.27
CA VAL A 99 -9.67 10.36 -8.85
C VAL A 99 -8.65 11.30 -8.22
N ILE A 100 -9.04 12.04 -7.20
CA ILE A 100 -8.20 13.07 -6.58
C ILE A 100 -8.07 12.86 -5.08
N GLN A 101 -6.98 13.37 -4.51
CA GLN A 101 -6.81 13.55 -3.08
C GLN A 101 -7.08 14.99 -2.71
N ALA A 102 -7.92 15.21 -1.73
CA ALA A 102 -8.24 16.52 -1.16
C ALA A 102 -7.33 16.78 0.05
N ASP A 103 -6.40 17.71 -0.09
CA ASP A 103 -5.45 18.06 0.98
C ASP A 103 -6.11 18.87 2.11
N ASP A 104 -7.28 19.45 1.86
CA ASP A 104 -8.11 20.21 2.81
C ASP A 104 -9.14 19.33 3.55
N VAL A 105 -9.21 18.04 3.24
CA VAL A 105 -10.09 17.07 3.91
C VAL A 105 -9.24 16.13 4.76
N HIS A 106 -9.40 16.21 6.09
CA HIS A 106 -8.55 15.45 7.01
C HIS A 106 -9.30 14.27 7.64
N ALA A 107 -8.66 13.10 7.58
CA ALA A 107 -9.03 11.90 8.32
C ALA A 107 -7.89 11.50 9.26
N TYR A 108 -8.23 11.05 10.48
CA TYR A 108 -7.26 10.66 11.50
C TYR A 108 -7.51 9.21 11.90
N GLU A 109 -6.44 8.42 11.92
CA GLU A 109 -6.50 6.99 12.25
C GLU A 109 -5.30 6.59 13.10
N ALA A 110 -5.46 5.57 13.94
CA ALA A 110 -4.33 4.94 14.61
C ALA A 110 -3.73 3.85 13.70
N SER A 111 -2.42 3.88 13.51
CA SER A 111 -1.68 2.81 12.83
C SER A 111 -1.56 1.59 13.74
N VAL A 112 -1.49 0.40 13.14
CA VAL A 112 -1.20 -0.84 13.88
C VAL A 112 0.18 -0.73 14.52
N SER A 113 0.27 -1.03 15.82
CA SER A 113 1.51 -0.94 16.60
C SER A 113 2.23 -2.28 16.77
N ALA A 114 1.54 -3.40 16.53
CA ALA A 114 2.08 -4.75 16.62
C ALA A 114 2.50 -5.31 15.25
N GLY A 115 3.77 -5.63 15.06
CA GLY A 115 4.33 -6.09 13.78
C GLY A 115 3.67 -7.35 13.22
N GLY A 116 3.29 -8.31 14.07
CA GLY A 116 2.58 -9.52 13.63
C GLY A 116 1.15 -9.26 13.12
N GLU A 117 0.46 -8.27 13.69
CA GLU A 117 -0.86 -7.84 13.19
C GLU A 117 -0.73 -7.10 11.87
N GLU A 118 0.27 -6.23 11.75
CA GLU A 118 0.55 -5.49 10.52
C GLU A 118 0.93 -6.44 9.37
N PHE A 119 1.73 -7.46 9.63
CA PHE A 119 2.06 -8.49 8.63
C PHE A 119 0.80 -9.18 8.10
N ARG A 120 -0.08 -9.70 8.99
CA ARG A 120 -1.35 -10.33 8.60
C ARG A 120 -2.26 -9.38 7.83
N ARG A 121 -2.33 -8.12 8.26
CA ARG A 121 -3.07 -7.06 7.59
C ARG A 121 -2.54 -6.83 6.18
N LYS A 122 -1.20 -6.74 5.99
CA LYS A 122 -0.57 -6.58 4.67
C LYS A 122 -0.85 -7.75 3.73
N VAL A 123 -0.76 -8.98 4.22
CA VAL A 123 -1.10 -10.19 3.43
C VAL A 123 -2.54 -10.12 2.91
N ARG A 124 -3.50 -9.82 3.77
CA ARG A 124 -4.90 -9.72 3.39
C ARG A 124 -5.14 -8.60 2.38
N ILE A 125 -4.70 -7.38 2.68
CA ILE A 125 -4.88 -6.21 1.82
C ILE A 125 -4.25 -6.45 0.44
N ALA A 126 -3.03 -7.00 0.40
CA ALA A 126 -2.36 -7.28 -0.87
C ALA A 126 -3.07 -8.36 -1.68
N CYS A 127 -3.60 -9.40 -1.04
CA CYS A 127 -4.39 -10.43 -1.71
C CYS A 127 -5.66 -9.83 -2.34
N GLN A 128 -6.44 -9.07 -1.56
CA GLN A 128 -7.65 -8.43 -2.04
C GLN A 128 -7.36 -7.39 -3.14
N ALA A 129 -6.30 -6.57 -2.98
CA ALA A 129 -5.89 -5.58 -3.97
C ALA A 129 -5.40 -6.23 -5.28
N PHE A 130 -4.69 -7.34 -5.20
CA PHE A 130 -4.28 -8.07 -6.39
C PHE A 130 -5.46 -8.78 -7.07
N ASN A 131 -6.48 -9.20 -6.33
CA ASN A 131 -7.75 -9.67 -6.90
C ASN A 131 -8.46 -8.52 -7.67
N VAL A 132 -8.44 -7.27 -7.17
CA VAL A 132 -8.91 -6.09 -7.91
C VAL A 132 -8.12 -5.92 -9.21
N HIS A 133 -6.78 -6.00 -9.14
CA HIS A 133 -5.92 -5.91 -10.33
C HIS A 133 -6.34 -6.94 -11.40
N ARG A 134 -6.47 -8.21 -11.02
CA ARG A 134 -6.85 -9.28 -11.95
C ARG A 134 -8.23 -9.03 -12.58
N LEU A 135 -9.18 -8.55 -11.80
CA LEU A 135 -10.55 -8.25 -12.27
C LEU A 135 -10.56 -7.05 -13.23
N LEU A 136 -9.86 -5.97 -12.88
CA LEU A 136 -9.88 -4.73 -13.65
C LEU A 136 -8.81 -4.67 -14.76
N TRP A 137 -7.87 -5.62 -14.84
CA TRP A 137 -6.79 -5.60 -15.82
C TRP A 137 -7.25 -5.42 -17.28
N PRO A 138 -8.34 -6.06 -17.76
CA PRO A 138 -8.81 -5.84 -19.14
C PRO A 138 -9.17 -4.37 -19.45
N ARG A 139 -9.53 -3.59 -18.41
CA ARG A 139 -9.84 -2.16 -18.50
C ARG A 139 -8.61 -1.31 -18.28
N LEU A 140 -7.81 -1.59 -17.23
CA LEU A 140 -6.59 -0.88 -16.87
C LEU A 140 -5.56 -0.85 -18.01
N ARG A 141 -5.39 -1.95 -18.75
CA ARG A 141 -4.47 -2.04 -19.88
C ARG A 141 -4.84 -1.15 -21.08
N ARG A 142 -6.09 -0.64 -21.11
CA ARG A 142 -6.60 0.25 -22.17
C ARG A 142 -6.47 1.72 -21.81
N LEU A 143 -6.07 2.04 -20.59
CA LEU A 143 -5.85 3.41 -20.16
C LEU A 143 -4.73 4.09 -20.98
N PRO A 144 -4.74 5.44 -21.07
CA PRO A 144 -3.67 6.20 -21.69
C PRO A 144 -2.28 5.82 -21.14
N LEU A 145 -1.25 5.97 -21.94
CA LEU A 145 0.09 5.46 -21.64
C LEU A 145 0.63 5.98 -20.31
N LEU A 146 0.44 7.28 -20.02
CA LEU A 146 0.89 7.91 -18.79
C LEU A 146 0.18 7.31 -17.55
N VAL A 147 -1.15 7.17 -17.62
CA VAL A 147 -1.96 6.63 -16.51
C VAL A 147 -1.61 5.15 -16.27
N ARG A 148 -1.40 4.40 -17.35
CA ARG A 148 -0.94 3.01 -17.28
C ARG A 148 0.45 2.90 -16.67
N TYR A 149 1.39 3.77 -17.05
CA TYR A 149 2.71 3.84 -16.44
C TYR A 149 2.63 4.14 -14.94
N GLN A 150 1.84 5.13 -14.53
CA GLN A 150 1.61 5.46 -13.13
C GLN A 150 1.05 4.24 -12.37
N TYR A 151 0.06 3.56 -12.92
CA TYR A 151 -0.50 2.35 -12.30
C TYR A 151 0.53 1.22 -12.17
N LEU A 152 1.29 0.94 -13.22
CA LEU A 152 2.28 -0.14 -13.23
C LEU A 152 3.42 0.16 -12.25
N SER A 153 3.96 1.38 -12.27
CA SER A 153 5.08 1.77 -11.40
C SER A 153 4.67 1.90 -9.92
N HIS A 154 3.53 2.53 -9.64
CA HIS A 154 3.09 2.79 -8.28
C HIS A 154 2.44 1.57 -7.61
N LYS A 155 1.60 0.81 -8.32
CA LYS A 155 0.87 -0.32 -7.72
C LYS A 155 1.51 -1.66 -8.07
N LEU A 156 1.66 -1.99 -9.35
CA LEU A 156 2.09 -3.32 -9.77
C LEU A 156 3.53 -3.63 -9.32
N LEU A 157 4.48 -2.74 -9.63
CA LEU A 157 5.89 -2.94 -9.30
C LEU A 157 6.09 -3.13 -7.79
N ARG A 158 5.37 -2.37 -6.97
CA ARG A 158 5.41 -2.48 -5.52
C ARG A 158 4.97 -3.85 -4.99
N TRP A 159 3.98 -4.47 -5.60
CA TRP A 159 3.54 -5.82 -5.21
C TRP A 159 4.60 -6.88 -5.45
N PHE A 160 5.48 -6.66 -6.43
CA PHE A 160 6.55 -7.58 -6.77
C PHE A 160 7.91 -7.23 -6.14
N THR A 161 7.99 -6.16 -5.33
CA THR A 161 9.27 -5.66 -4.77
C THR A 161 10.04 -6.76 -4.02
N ILE A 162 9.38 -7.57 -3.18
CA ILE A 162 10.08 -8.63 -2.43
C ILE A 162 10.70 -9.68 -3.34
N TYR A 163 10.03 -10.04 -4.42
CA TYR A 163 10.56 -11.01 -5.38
C TYR A 163 11.75 -10.45 -6.16
N LEU A 164 11.68 -9.16 -6.54
CA LEU A 164 12.79 -8.47 -7.20
C LEU A 164 13.99 -8.33 -6.27
N LEU A 165 13.77 -8.00 -5.00
CA LEU A 165 14.83 -7.95 -3.99
C LEU A 165 15.47 -9.33 -3.78
N ALA A 166 14.67 -10.39 -3.68
CA ALA A 166 15.18 -11.75 -3.54
C ALA A 166 16.00 -12.17 -4.78
N LEU A 167 15.48 -11.90 -5.98
CA LEU A 167 16.20 -12.18 -7.23
C LEU A 167 17.52 -11.41 -7.31
N SER A 168 17.52 -10.12 -6.96
CA SER A 168 18.72 -9.29 -6.93
C SER A 168 19.75 -9.80 -5.92
N ALA A 169 19.30 -10.22 -4.72
CA ALA A 169 20.17 -10.81 -3.72
C ALA A 169 20.79 -12.12 -4.21
N LEU A 170 20.00 -13.01 -4.82
CA LEU A 170 20.48 -14.27 -5.39
C LEU A 170 21.47 -14.04 -6.55
N ALA A 171 21.19 -13.07 -7.43
CA ALA A 171 22.10 -12.71 -8.52
C ALA A 171 23.43 -12.14 -7.99
N PHE A 172 23.38 -11.30 -6.97
CA PHE A 172 24.56 -10.75 -6.32
C PHE A 172 25.38 -11.85 -5.63
N GLU A 173 24.72 -12.76 -4.93
CA GLU A 173 25.35 -13.92 -4.30
C GLU A 173 26.06 -14.81 -5.33
N ALA A 174 25.38 -15.12 -6.44
CA ALA A 174 25.97 -15.89 -7.54
C ALA A 174 27.21 -15.18 -8.14
N ALA A 175 27.15 -13.85 -8.29
CA ALA A 175 28.30 -13.07 -8.77
C ALA A 175 29.50 -13.14 -7.82
N LEU A 176 29.29 -13.08 -6.49
CA LEU A 176 30.35 -13.24 -5.51
C LEU A 176 30.99 -14.63 -5.59
N LEU A 177 30.19 -15.68 -5.69
CA LEU A 177 30.65 -17.06 -5.80
C LEU A 177 31.48 -17.28 -7.09
N THR A 178 31.01 -16.77 -8.23
CA THR A 178 31.72 -16.88 -9.50
C THR A 178 33.02 -16.06 -9.54
N ALA A 179 33.07 -14.95 -8.79
CA ALA A 179 34.31 -14.16 -8.58
C ALA A 179 35.29 -14.78 -7.59
N GLY A 180 34.99 -15.94 -7.00
CA GLY A 180 35.82 -16.61 -6.01
C GLY A 180 35.77 -16.04 -4.58
N TRP A 181 34.84 -15.13 -4.31
CA TRP A 181 34.65 -14.45 -3.01
C TRP A 181 33.76 -15.26 -2.06
N THR A 182 34.00 -16.58 -1.97
CA THR A 182 33.17 -17.52 -1.21
C THR A 182 32.98 -17.13 0.27
N GLY A 183 34.07 -16.64 0.90
CA GLY A 183 33.98 -16.18 2.30
C GLY A 183 33.02 -15.01 2.49
N VAL A 184 33.04 -14.04 1.57
CA VAL A 184 32.12 -12.89 1.59
C VAL A 184 30.69 -13.33 1.27
N ALA A 185 30.51 -14.21 0.29
CA ALA A 185 29.24 -14.78 -0.08
C ALA A 185 28.54 -15.49 1.09
N LEU A 186 29.28 -16.18 1.95
CA LEU A 186 28.70 -16.82 3.14
C LEU A 186 28.51 -15.86 4.32
N ALA A 187 29.44 -14.93 4.52
CA ALA A 187 29.44 -14.04 5.68
C ALA A 187 28.39 -12.92 5.55
N LEU A 188 28.20 -12.36 4.35
CA LEU A 188 27.34 -11.19 4.14
C LEU A 188 25.85 -11.46 4.46
N PRO A 189 25.19 -12.51 3.92
CA PRO A 189 23.81 -12.80 4.28
C PRO A 189 23.64 -13.16 5.74
N ALA A 190 24.60 -13.88 6.34
CA ALA A 190 24.59 -14.21 7.76
C ALA A 190 24.69 -12.95 8.64
N ALA A 191 25.64 -12.05 8.35
CA ALA A 191 25.80 -10.79 9.07
C ALA A 191 24.57 -9.87 8.91
N THR A 192 24.03 -9.76 7.69
CA THR A 192 22.83 -8.97 7.41
C THR A 192 21.62 -9.53 8.16
N GLY A 193 21.41 -10.85 8.10
CA GLY A 193 20.34 -11.52 8.83
C GLY A 193 20.44 -11.34 10.34
N ALA A 194 21.64 -11.49 10.90
CA ALA A 194 21.89 -11.25 12.33
C ALA A 194 21.64 -9.79 12.73
N ALA A 195 22.12 -8.83 11.93
CA ALA A 195 21.92 -7.40 12.20
C ALA A 195 20.43 -7.01 12.17
N LEU A 196 19.68 -7.51 11.20
CA LEU A 196 18.23 -7.27 11.11
C LEU A 196 17.47 -7.94 12.26
N TRP A 197 17.82 -9.17 12.61
CA TRP A 197 17.18 -9.90 13.71
C TRP A 197 17.45 -9.24 15.07
N LEU A 198 18.70 -8.90 15.37
CA LEU A 198 19.08 -8.19 16.59
C LEU A 198 18.44 -6.79 16.65
N GLY A 199 18.48 -6.06 15.54
CA GLY A 199 17.87 -4.75 15.41
C GLY A 199 16.37 -4.78 15.69
N HIS A 200 15.65 -5.73 15.10
CA HIS A 200 14.22 -5.92 15.32
C HIS A 200 13.92 -6.31 16.78
N ARG A 201 14.67 -7.28 17.34
CA ARG A 201 14.48 -7.75 18.72
C ARG A 201 14.71 -6.66 19.77
N HIS A 202 15.70 -5.79 19.58
CA HIS A 202 16.08 -4.74 20.52
C HIS A 202 15.56 -3.35 20.13
N ALA A 203 14.71 -3.25 19.08
CA ALA A 203 14.17 -2.01 18.54
C ALA A 203 15.25 -0.97 18.15
N VAL A 204 16.45 -1.43 17.75
CA VAL A 204 17.58 -0.56 17.38
C VAL A 204 17.37 0.01 15.98
N ARG A 205 17.26 1.33 15.89
CA ARG A 205 17.19 2.04 14.62
C ARG A 205 18.60 2.17 14.00
N PRO A 206 18.76 2.07 12.66
CA PRO A 206 17.72 1.89 11.61
C PRO A 206 17.34 0.42 11.32
N PHE A 207 18.04 -0.58 11.90
CA PHE A 207 17.86 -2.00 11.56
C PHE A 207 16.43 -2.50 11.79
N ALA A 208 15.82 -2.10 12.90
CA ALA A 208 14.41 -2.45 13.18
C ALA A 208 13.46 -1.90 12.12
N GLN A 209 13.68 -0.68 11.63
CA GLN A 209 12.87 -0.08 10.56
C GLN A 209 13.03 -0.82 9.24
N VAL A 210 14.27 -1.18 8.88
CA VAL A 210 14.55 -1.97 7.66
C VAL A 210 13.89 -3.35 7.76
N ALA A 211 13.98 -4.01 8.91
CA ALA A 211 13.32 -5.30 9.14
C ALA A 211 11.78 -5.19 8.97
N ASP A 212 11.16 -4.17 9.55
CA ASP A 212 9.71 -3.92 9.42
C ASP A 212 9.29 -3.65 7.97
N ILE A 213 10.10 -2.90 7.22
CA ILE A 213 9.85 -2.63 5.80
C ILE A 213 9.96 -3.92 4.98
N LEU A 214 10.98 -4.74 5.22
CA LEU A 214 11.14 -6.03 4.54
C LEU A 214 9.99 -6.99 4.87
N LEU A 215 9.56 -7.04 6.13
CA LEU A 215 8.38 -7.81 6.55
C LEU A 215 7.10 -7.32 5.86
N ALA A 216 6.94 -6.00 5.70
CA ALA A 216 5.80 -5.44 4.97
C ALA A 216 5.83 -5.84 3.49
N PHE A 217 6.99 -5.83 2.83
CA PHE A 217 7.12 -6.32 1.46
C PHE A 217 6.91 -7.83 1.36
N ALA A 218 7.41 -8.61 2.32
CA ALA A 218 7.17 -10.05 2.38
C ALA A 218 5.68 -10.37 2.55
N GLY A 219 4.98 -9.66 3.44
CA GLY A 219 3.53 -9.77 3.61
C GLY A 219 2.76 -9.41 2.34
N THR A 220 3.21 -8.35 1.65
CA THR A 220 2.63 -7.94 0.35
C THR A 220 2.83 -9.03 -0.71
N GLY A 221 4.05 -9.55 -0.87
CA GLY A 221 4.33 -10.65 -1.80
C GLY A 221 3.52 -11.90 -1.48
N LEU A 222 3.49 -12.33 -0.22
CA LEU A 222 2.67 -13.48 0.19
C LEU A 222 1.18 -13.27 -0.16
N GLY A 223 0.66 -12.05 0.00
CA GLY A 223 -0.71 -11.71 -0.40
C GLY A 223 -0.93 -11.87 -1.91
N VAL A 224 0.00 -11.40 -2.73
CA VAL A 224 -0.02 -11.60 -4.19
C VAL A 224 -0.03 -13.10 -4.55
N TRP A 225 0.87 -13.86 -3.94
CA TRP A 225 0.95 -15.30 -4.17
C TRP A 225 -0.34 -16.03 -3.80
N ARG A 226 -0.97 -15.69 -2.67
CA ARG A 226 -2.28 -16.21 -2.25
C ARG A 226 -3.39 -15.86 -3.25
N SER A 227 -3.43 -14.62 -3.75
CA SER A 227 -4.36 -14.21 -4.81
C SER A 227 -4.17 -15.04 -6.09
N LEU A 228 -2.92 -15.30 -6.51
CA LEU A 228 -2.62 -16.13 -7.67
C LEU A 228 -3.09 -17.57 -7.48
N ARG A 229 -3.10 -18.09 -6.25
CA ARG A 229 -3.68 -19.41 -5.89
C ARG A 229 -5.20 -19.40 -5.75
N GLY A 230 -5.87 -18.26 -6.01
CA GLY A 230 -7.32 -18.14 -5.95
C GLY A 230 -7.90 -17.89 -4.56
N GLU A 231 -7.06 -17.55 -3.57
CA GLU A 231 -7.53 -17.26 -2.21
C GLU A 231 -8.37 -15.98 -2.17
N ARG A 232 -9.44 -16.00 -1.35
CA ARG A 232 -10.41 -14.90 -1.22
C ARG A 232 -10.70 -14.63 0.25
N PHE A 233 -10.34 -13.43 0.71
CA PHE A 233 -10.67 -12.97 2.06
C PHE A 233 -12.03 -12.26 2.02
N GLN A 234 -13.07 -12.85 2.62
CA GLN A 234 -14.41 -12.26 2.72
C GLN A 234 -14.64 -11.61 4.09
N THR A 235 -14.02 -12.17 5.14
CA THR A 235 -14.16 -11.67 6.51
C THR A 235 -12.80 -11.36 7.10
N TRP A 236 -12.74 -10.45 8.07
CA TRP A 236 -11.53 -10.11 8.80
C TRP A 236 -11.83 -9.61 10.21
N SER A 237 -10.90 -9.83 11.12
CA SER A 237 -10.96 -9.25 12.46
C SER A 237 -10.11 -8.00 12.50
N PRO A 238 -10.63 -6.85 13.02
CA PRO A 238 -9.82 -5.65 13.22
C PRO A 238 -8.62 -5.93 14.13
N ALA A 239 -7.51 -5.21 13.91
CA ALA A 239 -6.33 -5.33 14.74
C ALA A 239 -6.66 -4.91 16.20
N ALA A 240 -6.30 -5.76 17.17
CA ALA A 240 -6.58 -5.49 18.59
C ALA A 240 -5.81 -4.26 19.10
N SER A 241 -4.60 -4.03 18.55
CA SER A 241 -3.75 -2.90 18.92
C SER A 241 -4.32 -1.50 18.56
N ILE A 242 -5.33 -1.44 17.67
CA ILE A 242 -6.02 -0.18 17.30
C ILE A 242 -7.16 0.14 18.28
N ARG A 243 -7.73 -0.87 18.92
CA ARG A 243 -8.82 -0.72 19.88
C ARG A 243 -8.23 -0.51 21.29
N LYS A 244 -7.81 0.72 21.60
CA LYS A 244 -7.64 1.09 23.01
C LYS A 244 -9.04 1.32 23.60
N PRO A 245 -9.31 0.82 24.83
CA PRO A 245 -10.56 1.10 25.55
C PRO A 245 -10.73 2.59 25.82
#